data_8003168f037619d7787adcb886814826
#
_entry.id   8003168f037619d7787adcb886814826
#
_cell.length_a   1.000
_cell.length_b   1.000
_cell.length_c   1.000
_cell.angle_alpha   90.00
_cell.angle_beta   90.00
_cell.angle_gamma   90.00
#
_symmetry.space_group_name_H-M   'P 1'
#
loop_
_entity.id
_entity.type
_entity.pdbx_description
1 polymer ?
#
loop_
_entity_poly.entity_id
_entity_poly.type
_entity_poly.pdbx_seq_one_letter_code
_entity_poly.pdbx_strand_id
1 'polypeptide(L)'
;MSLTSDEMNYLVYRYLLESGFTHAAFALGNESYVDGRKLTDGQREVPPGALISFVQKGLQYCELEANLNEDGTDVDADFSVLSAKDLLSLSVDELKELVSARRNMTEEERKALREEEEKEARAKAEANGIKIESDIEREIKSEEVTVLDGHTSEVFICAWNPTKQMLASGSGDSTARVWTVPAGPSGREAQTKLAKPKVLDHKASGDGVEAMDTDEKSAAPDGKSMQGDVTTLDWNADGTLLATGSYDGQARIWDTNGKLKMSLKHHKGPIFSLKWNKTGDCLLSGSVDKTAIVWDAKTGDMKQQFAFHSAPTLDVDWRSPTEFATSSMDHSIYVCKLGDDKPIKAFNGHTDEVNAIKWDPSGTLLASCSDDFTAKVWSLKKDTCVHDFNEHEKEIYTIKWSPTGPGTENPDLPLLLATASYDATIKLWDVESGKCLHTLEGHTDPVYSVAFSPDGKYLASGSFDKHLHIWNVKDGSLMRTYQGEGGIFEVCWNKEGTKVAACFSNNRVSVLDFEN
;
A
#
# COMPACT_ATOMS: atom_id res chain seq x y z
N MET A 1 21.37 14.48 -32.75
CA MET A 1 20.73 15.43 -31.82
C MET A 1 21.09 14.97 -30.42
N SER A 2 21.62 15.85 -29.57
CA SER A 2 21.92 15.54 -28.16
C SER A 2 20.92 16.33 -27.30
N LEU A 3 20.35 15.69 -26.29
CA LEU A 3 19.58 16.37 -25.27
C LEU A 3 20.51 17.24 -24.41
N THR A 4 20.07 18.45 -24.09
CA THR A 4 20.76 19.31 -23.12
C THR A 4 20.47 18.83 -21.69
N SER A 5 21.32 19.24 -20.73
CA SER A 5 21.07 18.94 -19.31
C SER A 5 19.74 19.50 -18.82
N ASP A 6 19.35 20.69 -19.28
CA ASP A 6 18.06 21.32 -18.91
C ASP A 6 16.87 20.54 -19.45
N GLU A 7 16.95 20.02 -20.70
CA GLU A 7 15.90 19.17 -21.27
C GLU A 7 15.79 17.84 -20.53
N MET A 8 16.92 17.24 -20.14
CA MET A 8 16.92 16.02 -19.34
C MET A 8 16.35 16.25 -17.96
N ASN A 9 16.78 17.30 -17.24
CA ASN A 9 16.25 17.65 -15.94
C ASN A 9 14.74 17.90 -15.98
N TYR A 10 14.23 18.51 -17.05
CA TYR A 10 12.79 18.71 -17.22
C TYR A 10 12.04 17.40 -17.46
N LEU A 11 12.59 16.46 -18.23
CA LEU A 11 11.97 15.15 -18.44
C LEU A 11 11.93 14.34 -17.13
N VAL A 12 13.00 14.39 -16.33
CA VAL A 12 13.05 13.74 -15.01
C VAL A 12 12.08 14.41 -14.04
N TYR A 13 12.03 15.74 -14.00
CA TYR A 13 11.06 16.49 -13.20
C TYR A 13 9.61 16.10 -13.53
N ARG A 14 9.27 16.05 -14.81
CA ARG A 14 7.94 15.62 -15.28
C ARG A 14 7.65 14.18 -14.89
N TYR A 15 8.59 13.26 -15.06
CA TYR A 15 8.47 11.87 -14.64
C TYR A 15 8.19 11.74 -13.15
N LEU A 16 8.92 12.49 -12.30
CA LEU A 16 8.71 12.48 -10.85
C LEU A 16 7.31 12.99 -10.48
N LEU A 17 6.83 14.07 -11.12
CA LEU A 17 5.47 14.58 -10.93
C LEU A 17 4.40 13.55 -11.35
N GLU A 18 4.57 12.94 -12.52
CA GLU A 18 3.63 11.98 -13.09
C GLU A 18 3.59 10.67 -12.30
N SER A 19 4.71 10.31 -11.67
CA SER A 19 4.86 9.13 -10.80
C SER A 19 4.46 9.40 -9.35
N GLY A 20 4.04 10.63 -9.00
CA GLY A 20 3.61 10.98 -7.65
C GLY A 20 4.74 11.35 -6.68
N PHE A 21 6.00 11.38 -7.14
CA PHE A 21 7.15 11.78 -6.34
C PHE A 21 7.25 13.32 -6.20
N THR A 22 6.24 13.92 -5.60
CA THR A 22 6.07 15.39 -5.55
C THR A 22 7.22 16.10 -4.84
N HIS A 23 7.75 15.54 -3.75
CA HIS A 23 8.89 16.11 -3.03
C HIS A 23 10.19 16.06 -3.83
N ALA A 24 10.48 14.91 -4.46
CA ALA A 24 11.64 14.77 -5.33
C ALA A 24 11.54 15.71 -6.55
N ALA A 25 10.34 15.83 -7.13
CA ALA A 25 10.07 16.78 -8.20
C ALA A 25 10.29 18.23 -7.75
N PHE A 26 9.81 18.60 -6.56
CA PHE A 26 10.00 19.94 -5.99
C PHE A 26 11.48 20.25 -5.75
N ALA A 27 12.23 19.32 -5.15
CA ALA A 27 13.66 19.47 -4.91
C ALA A 27 14.42 19.64 -6.24
N LEU A 28 14.18 18.74 -7.20
CA LEU A 28 14.81 18.83 -8.52
C LEU A 28 14.40 20.11 -9.26
N GLY A 29 13.14 20.51 -9.19
CA GLY A 29 12.62 21.74 -9.79
C GLY A 29 13.34 22.98 -9.29
N ASN A 30 13.57 23.05 -7.98
CA ASN A 30 14.29 24.17 -7.34
C ASN A 30 15.79 24.14 -7.65
N GLU A 31 16.46 23.00 -7.56
CA GLU A 31 17.90 22.87 -7.77
C GLU A 31 18.30 23.08 -9.23
N SER A 32 17.49 22.59 -10.17
CA SER A 32 17.75 22.70 -11.62
C SER A 32 17.07 23.92 -12.27
N TYR A 33 16.29 24.69 -11.52
CA TYR A 33 15.50 25.84 -12.02
C TYR A 33 14.55 25.51 -13.18
N VAL A 34 14.08 24.27 -13.25
CA VAL A 34 13.13 23.81 -14.31
C VAL A 34 11.67 23.98 -13.91
N ASP A 35 11.39 24.32 -12.64
CA ASP A 35 10.03 24.60 -12.17
C ASP A 35 9.44 25.82 -12.89
N GLY A 36 8.32 25.60 -13.60
CA GLY A 36 7.64 26.64 -14.37
C GLY A 36 8.24 27.00 -15.73
N ARG A 37 9.33 26.35 -16.17
CA ARG A 37 9.87 26.54 -17.51
C ARG A 37 9.16 25.61 -18.50
N LYS A 38 8.69 26.17 -19.62
CA LYS A 38 8.27 25.41 -20.81
C LYS A 38 9.48 25.20 -21.71
N LEU A 39 9.82 23.94 -22.02
CA LEU A 39 10.96 23.57 -22.86
C LEU A 39 10.90 24.11 -24.31
N THR A 40 9.76 24.61 -24.73
CA THR A 40 9.55 25.06 -26.11
C THR A 40 8.85 26.41 -26.15
N ASP A 41 9.40 27.32 -26.93
CA ASP A 41 8.72 28.55 -27.33
C ASP A 41 7.42 28.22 -28.12
N GLY A 42 6.39 27.92 -27.37
CA GLY A 42 5.04 28.26 -27.76
C GLY A 42 4.17 27.26 -28.52
N GLN A 43 4.52 25.98 -28.83
CA GLN A 43 3.57 25.16 -29.60
C GLN A 43 3.47 23.65 -29.37
N ARG A 44 4.31 22.99 -28.57
CA ARG A 44 4.15 21.55 -28.25
C ARG A 44 4.49 21.28 -26.79
N GLU A 45 3.51 20.82 -26.05
CA GLU A 45 3.74 20.31 -24.69
C GLU A 45 4.38 18.92 -24.77
N VAL A 46 5.31 18.64 -23.85
CA VAL A 46 5.90 17.31 -23.69
C VAL A 46 4.80 16.37 -23.16
N PRO A 47 4.46 15.28 -23.85
CA PRO A 47 3.37 14.41 -23.44
C PRO A 47 3.71 13.67 -22.11
N PRO A 48 2.68 13.24 -21.35
CA PRO A 48 2.88 12.36 -20.20
C PRO A 48 3.63 11.08 -20.59
N GLY A 49 4.51 10.58 -19.69
CA GLY A 49 5.31 9.39 -19.95
C GLY A 49 6.46 9.58 -20.96
N ALA A 50 6.80 10.82 -21.32
CA ALA A 50 7.82 11.10 -22.32
C ALA A 50 9.20 10.51 -21.99
N LEU A 51 9.63 10.56 -20.74
CA LEU A 51 10.91 9.97 -20.32
C LEU A 51 10.89 8.45 -20.50
N ILE A 52 9.84 7.79 -20.06
CA ILE A 52 9.68 6.32 -20.18
C ILE A 52 9.70 5.94 -21.67
N SER A 53 8.91 6.65 -22.51
CA SER A 53 8.88 6.42 -23.95
C SER A 53 10.23 6.64 -24.62
N PHE A 54 10.99 7.61 -24.15
CA PHE A 54 12.33 7.89 -24.66
C PHE A 54 13.32 6.78 -24.30
N VAL A 55 13.31 6.32 -23.04
CA VAL A 55 14.16 5.21 -22.56
C VAL A 55 13.78 3.92 -23.30
N GLN A 56 12.48 3.59 -23.41
CA GLN A 56 12.03 2.40 -24.14
C GLN A 56 12.48 2.41 -25.60
N LYS A 57 12.36 3.53 -26.29
CA LYS A 57 12.86 3.67 -27.67
C LYS A 57 14.37 3.55 -27.76
N GLY A 58 15.10 4.07 -26.76
CA GLY A 58 16.55 3.91 -26.66
C GLY A 58 16.95 2.46 -26.51
N LEU A 59 16.30 1.70 -25.62
CA LEU A 59 16.54 0.27 -25.43
C LEU A 59 16.20 -0.54 -26.69
N GLN A 60 15.06 -0.26 -27.32
CA GLN A 60 14.67 -0.87 -28.60
C GLN A 60 15.69 -0.57 -29.72
N TYR A 61 16.23 0.65 -29.75
CA TYR A 61 17.28 1.00 -30.70
C TYR A 61 18.56 0.22 -30.46
N CYS A 62 19.00 0.11 -29.20
CA CYS A 62 20.19 -0.69 -28.83
C CYS A 62 20.00 -2.17 -29.20
N GLU A 63 18.81 -2.72 -28.94
CA GLU A 63 18.46 -4.09 -29.28
C GLU A 63 18.48 -4.32 -30.80
N LEU A 64 17.88 -3.41 -31.57
CA LEU A 64 17.90 -3.45 -33.04
C LEU A 64 19.34 -3.34 -33.58
N GLU A 65 20.12 -2.39 -33.09
CA GLU A 65 21.51 -2.17 -33.52
C GLU A 65 22.42 -3.36 -33.19
N ALA A 66 22.18 -4.02 -32.03
CA ALA A 66 22.91 -5.22 -31.64
C ALA A 66 22.55 -6.44 -32.51
N ASN A 67 21.35 -6.47 -33.09
CA ASN A 67 20.85 -7.56 -33.96
C ASN A 67 21.04 -7.31 -35.47
N LEU A 68 21.73 -6.25 -35.88
CA LEU A 68 22.03 -5.98 -37.27
C LEU A 68 23.43 -6.50 -37.66
N ASN A 69 23.49 -7.21 -38.77
CA ASN A 69 24.76 -7.57 -39.44
C ASN A 69 25.39 -6.33 -40.12
N GLU A 70 26.67 -6.41 -40.52
CA GLU A 70 27.38 -5.36 -41.26
C GLU A 70 26.72 -5.02 -42.62
N ASP A 71 25.98 -5.96 -43.18
CA ASP A 71 25.22 -5.79 -44.45
C ASP A 71 23.81 -5.22 -44.27
N GLY A 72 23.40 -4.94 -43.00
CA GLY A 72 22.09 -4.39 -42.64
C GLY A 72 20.96 -5.40 -42.64
N THR A 73 21.26 -6.69 -42.66
CA THR A 73 20.25 -7.75 -42.48
C THR A 73 20.12 -8.13 -41.00
N ASP A 74 18.92 -8.54 -40.56
CA ASP A 74 18.68 -9.00 -39.19
C ASP A 74 19.44 -10.29 -38.87
N VAL A 75 20.07 -10.33 -37.73
CA VAL A 75 20.79 -11.51 -37.25
C VAL A 75 19.83 -12.62 -36.83
N ASP A 76 18.69 -12.28 -36.25
CA ASP A 76 17.65 -13.25 -35.85
C ASP A 76 16.25 -12.63 -35.96
N ALA A 77 15.27 -13.43 -36.40
CA ALA A 77 13.88 -13.02 -36.50
C ALA A 77 13.13 -13.03 -35.17
N ASP A 78 13.66 -13.77 -34.16
CA ASP A 78 13.12 -13.83 -32.80
C ASP A 78 14.04 -13.05 -31.84
N PHE A 79 13.67 -11.79 -31.57
CA PHE A 79 14.38 -10.82 -30.73
C PHE A 79 14.54 -11.19 -29.23
N SER A 80 14.48 -12.45 -28.85
CA SER A 80 14.46 -12.90 -27.44
C SER A 80 15.82 -13.22 -26.81
N VAL A 81 16.92 -12.81 -27.45
CA VAL A 81 18.28 -13.23 -27.05
C VAL A 81 18.91 -12.35 -25.97
N LEU A 82 18.48 -11.09 -25.82
CA LEU A 82 19.02 -10.13 -24.87
C LEU A 82 18.09 -9.92 -23.68
N SER A 83 18.64 -9.88 -22.48
CA SER A 83 17.86 -9.50 -21.28
C SER A 83 17.85 -7.97 -21.12
N ALA A 84 16.84 -7.45 -20.39
CA ALA A 84 16.79 -6.02 -20.07
C ALA A 84 18.05 -5.56 -19.29
N LYS A 85 18.65 -6.45 -18.51
CA LYS A 85 19.91 -6.18 -17.77
C LYS A 85 21.10 -6.03 -18.73
N ASP A 86 21.19 -6.88 -19.75
CA ASP A 86 22.24 -6.79 -20.76
C ASP A 86 22.16 -5.44 -21.48
N LEU A 87 20.94 -5.05 -21.91
CA LEU A 87 20.68 -3.77 -22.60
C LEU A 87 21.00 -2.53 -21.77
N LEU A 88 20.89 -2.61 -20.44
CA LEU A 88 21.18 -1.49 -19.53
C LEU A 88 22.64 -1.41 -19.09
N SER A 89 23.39 -2.54 -19.14
CA SER A 89 24.73 -2.61 -18.56
C SER A 89 25.87 -2.73 -19.56
N LEU A 90 25.58 -3.13 -20.81
CA LEU A 90 26.59 -3.39 -21.84
C LEU A 90 26.55 -2.33 -22.94
N SER A 91 27.70 -2.06 -23.54
CA SER A 91 27.81 -1.24 -24.75
C SER A 91 27.25 -1.99 -25.96
N VAL A 92 26.92 -1.26 -27.04
CA VAL A 92 26.37 -1.86 -28.27
C VAL A 92 27.35 -2.88 -28.88
N ASP A 93 28.64 -2.65 -28.79
CA ASP A 93 29.65 -3.59 -29.30
C ASP A 93 29.68 -4.88 -28.48
N GLU A 94 29.63 -4.79 -27.13
CA GLU A 94 29.51 -5.95 -26.23
C GLU A 94 28.19 -6.71 -26.43
N LEU A 95 27.10 -6.00 -26.71
CA LEU A 95 25.82 -6.62 -27.05
C LEU A 95 25.89 -7.41 -28.35
N LYS A 96 26.58 -6.89 -29.38
CA LYS A 96 26.83 -7.61 -30.66
C LYS A 96 27.62 -8.89 -30.45
N GLU A 97 28.67 -8.83 -29.64
CA GLU A 97 29.47 -10.01 -29.29
C GLU A 97 28.61 -11.05 -28.54
N LEU A 98 27.78 -10.59 -27.60
CA LEU A 98 26.87 -11.44 -26.83
C LEU A 98 25.81 -12.11 -27.71
N VAL A 99 25.20 -11.38 -28.61
CA VAL A 99 24.23 -11.92 -29.59
C VAL A 99 24.89 -12.97 -30.48
N SER A 100 26.09 -12.66 -31.00
CA SER A 100 26.87 -13.61 -31.82
C SER A 100 27.26 -14.88 -31.06
N ALA A 101 27.69 -14.76 -29.81
CA ALA A 101 28.01 -15.89 -28.95
C ALA A 101 26.77 -16.76 -28.64
N ARG A 102 25.67 -16.16 -28.22
CA ARG A 102 24.42 -16.88 -27.87
C ARG A 102 23.76 -17.54 -29.08
N ARG A 103 23.94 -16.99 -30.28
CA ARG A 103 23.42 -17.57 -31.54
C ARG A 103 24.09 -18.89 -31.89
N ASN A 104 25.38 -19.02 -31.65
CA ASN A 104 26.15 -20.20 -31.98
C ASN A 104 25.98 -21.35 -30.96
N MET A 105 25.22 -21.12 -29.87
CA MET A 105 24.92 -22.12 -28.86
C MET A 105 23.79 -23.04 -29.30
N THR A 106 23.94 -24.31 -29.02
CA THR A 106 22.86 -25.31 -29.16
C THR A 106 21.75 -25.06 -28.11
N GLU A 107 20.56 -25.61 -28.33
CA GLU A 107 19.44 -25.45 -27.38
C GLU A 107 19.76 -26.05 -26.00
N GLU A 108 20.59 -27.09 -25.95
CA GLU A 108 21.08 -27.71 -24.71
C GLU A 108 22.09 -26.78 -23.98
N GLU A 109 22.96 -26.09 -24.72
CA GLU A 109 23.90 -25.13 -24.14
C GLU A 109 23.21 -23.88 -23.61
N ARG A 110 22.17 -23.40 -24.32
CA ARG A 110 21.33 -22.27 -23.84
C ARG A 110 20.58 -22.63 -22.56
N LYS A 111 20.12 -23.88 -22.46
CA LYS A 111 19.47 -24.39 -21.23
C LYS A 111 20.46 -24.51 -20.08
N ALA A 112 21.66 -25.03 -20.36
CA ALA A 112 22.73 -25.14 -19.37
C ALA A 112 23.18 -23.75 -18.86
N LEU A 113 23.27 -22.75 -19.75
CA LEU A 113 23.63 -21.38 -19.37
C LEU A 113 22.57 -20.74 -18.46
N ARG A 114 21.28 -20.92 -18.75
CA ARG A 114 20.20 -20.45 -17.88
C ARG A 114 20.22 -21.15 -16.51
N GLU A 115 20.49 -22.44 -16.49
CA GLU A 115 20.63 -23.19 -15.24
C GLU A 115 21.88 -22.76 -14.45
N GLU A 116 22.92 -22.29 -15.12
CA GLU A 116 24.13 -21.77 -14.49
C GLU A 116 23.95 -20.33 -13.97
N GLU A 117 23.27 -19.46 -14.72
CA GLU A 117 22.87 -18.12 -14.29
C GLU A 117 21.90 -18.19 -13.09
N GLU A 118 20.93 -19.12 -13.11
CA GLU A 118 20.06 -19.38 -11.96
C GLU A 118 20.85 -19.94 -10.77
N LYS A 119 21.86 -20.79 -11.01
CA LYS A 119 22.75 -21.31 -9.97
C LYS A 119 23.65 -20.23 -9.38
N GLU A 120 24.18 -19.32 -10.20
CA GLU A 120 24.97 -18.18 -9.70
C GLU A 120 24.11 -17.17 -8.92
N ALA A 121 22.90 -16.87 -9.39
CA ALA A 121 21.95 -16.06 -8.67
C ALA A 121 21.56 -16.71 -7.33
N ARG A 122 21.41 -18.05 -7.35
CA ARG A 122 21.15 -18.88 -6.18
C ARG A 122 22.33 -18.90 -5.20
N ALA A 123 23.57 -19.06 -5.71
CA ALA A 123 24.77 -19.03 -4.88
C ALA A 123 25.05 -17.64 -4.26
N LYS A 124 24.72 -16.57 -4.97
CA LYS A 124 24.78 -15.19 -4.42
C LYS A 124 23.70 -14.95 -3.34
N ALA A 125 22.53 -15.53 -3.50
CA ALA A 125 21.49 -15.50 -2.49
C ALA A 125 21.89 -16.34 -1.25
N GLU A 126 22.49 -17.52 -1.45
CA GLU A 126 23.02 -18.38 -0.37
C GLU A 126 24.20 -17.73 0.38
N ALA A 127 25.06 -16.99 -0.32
CA ALA A 127 26.16 -16.25 0.28
C ALA A 127 25.68 -15.08 1.16
N ASN A 128 24.46 -14.61 0.92
CA ASN A 128 23.78 -13.59 1.74
C ASN A 128 22.93 -14.18 2.88
N GLY A 129 23.12 -15.48 3.18
CA GLY A 129 22.48 -16.14 4.34
C GLY A 129 21.06 -16.63 4.12
N ILE A 130 20.54 -16.59 2.90
CA ILE A 130 19.22 -17.11 2.55
C ILE A 130 19.33 -18.63 2.35
N LYS A 131 18.81 -19.43 3.28
CA LYS A 131 18.72 -20.90 3.14
C LYS A 131 17.67 -21.26 2.10
N ILE A 132 18.11 -21.69 0.92
CA ILE A 132 17.24 -22.14 -0.20
C ILE A 132 17.06 -23.67 -0.17
N GLU A 133 16.69 -24.24 0.96
CA GLU A 133 16.14 -25.61 0.99
C GLU A 133 14.65 -25.53 1.27
N SER A 134 13.81 -25.89 0.31
CA SER A 134 12.35 -26.05 0.36
C SER A 134 11.45 -24.94 -0.23
N ASP A 135 11.90 -24.05 -1.09
CA ASP A 135 11.04 -22.98 -1.63
C ASP A 135 9.86 -23.52 -2.46
N ILE A 136 10.01 -24.70 -3.08
CA ILE A 136 8.94 -25.33 -3.87
C ILE A 136 7.76 -25.81 -2.98
N GLU A 137 8.01 -26.17 -1.72
CA GLU A 137 6.95 -26.57 -0.77
C GLU A 137 6.27 -25.37 -0.10
N ARG A 138 6.88 -24.17 -0.19
CA ARG A 138 6.38 -22.93 0.43
C ARG A 138 5.53 -22.10 -0.52
N GLU A 139 5.68 -22.28 -1.82
CA GLU A 139 4.96 -21.52 -2.82
C GLU A 139 3.49 -21.95 -2.92
N ILE A 140 2.57 -20.98 -2.73
CA ILE A 140 1.14 -21.16 -2.97
C ILE A 140 0.89 -21.00 -4.46
N LYS A 141 0.39 -22.06 -5.10
CA LYS A 141 0.14 -22.05 -6.54
C LYS A 141 -1.09 -21.24 -6.88
N SER A 142 -1.10 -20.61 -8.05
CA SER A 142 -2.25 -19.82 -8.52
C SER A 142 -3.57 -20.62 -8.57
N GLU A 143 -3.50 -21.95 -8.65
CA GLU A 143 -4.66 -22.84 -8.64
C GLU A 143 -5.33 -22.95 -7.26
N GLU A 144 -4.59 -22.65 -6.19
CA GLU A 144 -5.02 -22.67 -4.79
C GLU A 144 -5.58 -21.32 -4.34
N VAL A 145 -5.58 -20.32 -5.24
CA VAL A 145 -5.98 -18.95 -4.94
C VAL A 145 -7.34 -18.65 -5.55
N THR A 146 -8.22 -18.04 -4.76
CA THR A 146 -9.48 -17.50 -5.25
C THR A 146 -9.29 -16.03 -5.63
N VAL A 147 -9.47 -15.72 -6.91
CA VAL A 147 -9.33 -14.36 -7.44
C VAL A 147 -10.69 -13.68 -7.49
N LEU A 148 -10.82 -12.55 -6.82
CA LEU A 148 -12.00 -11.68 -6.83
C LEU A 148 -11.80 -10.63 -7.90
N ASP A 149 -12.32 -10.90 -9.10
CA ASP A 149 -12.17 -10.07 -10.29
C ASP A 149 -13.41 -9.20 -10.49
N GLY A 150 -13.20 -7.96 -10.90
CA GLY A 150 -14.31 -7.04 -11.19
C GLY A 150 -14.01 -5.56 -11.02
N HIS A 151 -13.05 -5.15 -10.19
CA HIS A 151 -12.57 -3.76 -10.18
C HIS A 151 -11.92 -3.41 -11.51
N THR A 152 -12.00 -2.14 -11.90
CA THR A 152 -11.44 -1.63 -13.16
C THR A 152 -10.25 -0.70 -12.95
N SER A 153 -9.85 -0.49 -11.71
CA SER A 153 -8.65 0.24 -11.30
C SER A 153 -8.02 -0.44 -10.09
N GLU A 154 -6.87 0.02 -9.67
CA GLU A 154 -6.11 -0.46 -8.52
C GLU A 154 -6.97 -0.62 -7.26
N VAL A 155 -6.73 -1.67 -6.49
CA VAL A 155 -7.44 -1.93 -5.23
C VAL A 155 -6.52 -1.57 -4.07
N PHE A 156 -6.87 -0.50 -3.36
CA PHE A 156 -6.01 0.07 -2.32
C PHE A 156 -6.18 -0.60 -0.96
N ILE A 157 -7.37 -1.07 -0.65
CA ILE A 157 -7.72 -1.55 0.69
C ILE A 157 -8.70 -2.70 0.65
N CYS A 158 -8.57 -3.63 1.60
CA CYS A 158 -9.58 -4.64 1.89
C CYS A 158 -9.70 -4.91 3.39
N ALA A 159 -10.87 -5.35 3.80
CA ALA A 159 -11.13 -5.78 5.17
C ALA A 159 -12.16 -6.91 5.22
N TRP A 160 -11.86 -7.94 6.02
CA TRP A 160 -12.81 -9.00 6.33
C TRP A 160 -13.90 -8.49 7.27
N ASN A 161 -15.11 -8.95 7.02
CA ASN A 161 -16.21 -8.74 7.96
C ASN A 161 -15.95 -9.54 9.27
N PRO A 162 -16.10 -8.93 10.46
CA PRO A 162 -15.73 -9.59 11.71
C PRO A 162 -16.66 -10.75 12.12
N THR A 163 -17.81 -10.92 11.46
CA THR A 163 -18.82 -11.91 11.85
C THR A 163 -19.28 -12.82 10.72
N LYS A 164 -18.97 -12.48 9.46
CA LYS A 164 -19.45 -13.19 8.27
C LYS A 164 -18.29 -13.47 7.30
N GLN A 165 -18.42 -14.50 6.49
CA GLN A 165 -17.46 -14.81 5.41
C GLN A 165 -17.64 -13.84 4.24
N MET A 166 -17.38 -12.56 4.52
CA MET A 166 -17.48 -11.47 3.55
C MET A 166 -16.20 -10.65 3.60
N LEU A 167 -15.76 -10.20 2.44
CA LEU A 167 -14.64 -9.30 2.27
C LEU A 167 -15.13 -8.02 1.61
N ALA A 168 -14.71 -6.86 2.12
CA ALA A 168 -14.89 -5.59 1.44
C ALA A 168 -13.58 -5.16 0.78
N SER A 169 -13.65 -4.53 -0.40
CA SER A 169 -12.51 -3.94 -1.09
C SER A 169 -12.84 -2.54 -1.58
N GLY A 170 -11.86 -1.63 -1.59
CA GLY A 170 -11.97 -0.26 -2.06
C GLY A 170 -10.96 0.02 -3.17
N SER A 171 -11.38 0.73 -4.23
CA SER A 171 -10.61 0.90 -5.45
C SER A 171 -10.65 2.32 -6.01
N GLY A 172 -9.62 2.65 -6.83
CA GLY A 172 -9.56 3.84 -7.65
C GLY A 172 -10.58 3.87 -8.80
N ASP A 173 -11.40 2.82 -8.97
CA ASP A 173 -12.53 2.85 -9.91
C ASP A 173 -13.76 3.60 -9.36
N SER A 174 -13.62 4.23 -8.20
CA SER A 174 -14.68 4.92 -7.45
C SER A 174 -15.77 3.97 -6.94
N THR A 175 -15.45 2.70 -6.74
CA THR A 175 -16.35 1.73 -6.12
C THR A 175 -15.70 1.03 -4.94
N ALA A 176 -16.50 0.70 -3.94
CA ALA A 176 -16.18 -0.38 -3.03
C ALA A 176 -16.99 -1.61 -3.43
N ARG A 177 -16.51 -2.80 -3.09
CA ARG A 177 -17.21 -4.06 -3.38
C ARG A 177 -17.27 -4.92 -2.15
N VAL A 178 -18.41 -5.59 -1.96
CA VAL A 178 -18.59 -6.59 -0.91
C VAL A 178 -18.73 -7.96 -1.56
N TRP A 179 -17.78 -8.81 -1.27
CA TRP A 179 -17.65 -10.17 -1.79
C TRP A 179 -18.13 -11.16 -0.74
N THR A 180 -18.89 -12.16 -1.15
CA THR A 180 -19.17 -13.34 -0.31
C THR A 180 -18.16 -14.41 -0.68
N VAL A 181 -17.22 -14.67 0.23
CA VAL A 181 -16.19 -15.67 0.01
C VAL A 181 -16.76 -17.06 0.34
N PRO A 182 -16.69 -18.03 -0.58
CA PRO A 182 -17.19 -19.38 -0.33
C PRO A 182 -16.52 -20.01 0.89
N ALA A 183 -17.29 -20.78 1.65
CA ALA A 183 -16.73 -21.64 2.70
C ALA A 183 -15.94 -22.80 2.08
N GLY A 184 -14.91 -23.26 2.79
CA GLY A 184 -14.02 -24.34 2.33
C GLY A 184 -12.77 -23.82 1.63
N PRO A 185 -11.98 -24.71 1.00
CA PRO A 185 -10.70 -24.36 0.39
C PRO A 185 -10.83 -23.32 -0.71
N SER A 186 -9.85 -22.43 -0.78
CA SER A 186 -9.66 -21.47 -1.88
C SER A 186 -9.27 -22.22 -3.18
N GLY A 187 -9.24 -21.51 -4.29
CA GLY A 187 -8.84 -22.05 -5.58
C GLY A 187 -9.98 -22.30 -6.56
N ARG A 188 -9.76 -23.16 -7.53
CA ARG A 188 -10.66 -23.36 -8.68
C ARG A 188 -12.10 -23.68 -8.29
N GLU A 189 -12.32 -24.51 -7.28
CA GLU A 189 -13.68 -24.87 -6.85
C GLU A 189 -14.40 -23.68 -6.20
N ALA A 190 -13.72 -22.93 -5.32
CA ALA A 190 -14.24 -21.71 -4.75
C ALA A 190 -14.53 -20.65 -5.82
N GLN A 191 -13.64 -20.54 -6.83
CA GLN A 191 -13.80 -19.62 -7.96
C GLN A 191 -15.12 -19.86 -8.72
N THR A 192 -15.53 -21.11 -8.90
CA THR A 192 -16.80 -21.44 -9.59
C THR A 192 -18.04 -21.13 -8.75
N LYS A 193 -17.90 -21.04 -7.44
CA LYS A 193 -18.99 -20.76 -6.47
C LYS A 193 -19.11 -19.28 -6.13
N LEU A 194 -18.22 -18.41 -6.63
CA LEU A 194 -18.25 -16.99 -6.35
C LEU A 194 -19.54 -16.36 -6.85
N ALA A 195 -20.26 -15.72 -5.92
CA ALA A 195 -21.38 -14.87 -6.27
C ALA A 195 -20.89 -13.52 -6.81
N LYS A 196 -21.72 -12.84 -7.62
CA LYS A 196 -21.42 -11.48 -8.05
C LYS A 196 -21.29 -10.57 -6.82
N PRO A 197 -20.25 -9.72 -6.75
CA PRO A 197 -20.08 -8.78 -5.66
C PRO A 197 -21.21 -7.74 -5.63
N LYS A 198 -21.46 -7.23 -4.44
CA LYS A 198 -22.30 -6.04 -4.29
C LYS A 198 -21.41 -4.83 -4.53
N VAL A 199 -21.77 -4.03 -5.53
CA VAL A 199 -21.03 -2.83 -5.91
C VAL A 199 -21.61 -1.63 -5.14
N LEU A 200 -20.74 -0.91 -4.46
CA LEU A 200 -21.03 0.29 -3.69
C LEU A 200 -20.49 1.48 -4.50
N ASP A 201 -21.35 2.11 -5.28
CA ASP A 201 -20.95 3.14 -6.23
C ASP A 201 -20.87 4.52 -5.53
N HIS A 202 -19.69 5.13 -5.60
CA HIS A 202 -19.44 6.47 -5.07
C HIS A 202 -19.70 7.58 -6.10
N LYS A 203 -19.92 7.24 -7.38
CA LYS A 203 -20.27 8.20 -8.44
C LYS A 203 -21.78 8.57 -8.42
N ALA A 204 -22.62 7.69 -7.87
CA ALA A 204 -24.08 7.76 -7.98
C ALA A 204 -24.78 8.63 -6.92
N SER A 205 -24.13 9.59 -6.30
CA SER A 205 -24.82 10.52 -5.38
C SER A 205 -25.38 11.75 -6.10
N GLY A 206 -26.20 11.50 -7.11
CA GLY A 206 -27.21 12.44 -7.57
C GLY A 206 -28.48 12.25 -6.75
N ASP A 207 -28.51 12.73 -5.50
CA ASP A 207 -29.78 12.98 -4.84
C ASP A 207 -30.52 14.01 -5.69
N GLY A 208 -31.75 13.64 -6.17
CA GLY A 208 -32.63 14.53 -6.91
C GLY A 208 -33.16 15.68 -6.03
N VAL A 209 -32.25 16.55 -5.63
CA VAL A 209 -32.53 17.87 -5.08
C VAL A 209 -31.87 18.86 -6.02
N GLU A 210 -32.74 19.63 -6.72
CA GLU A 210 -32.33 20.72 -7.57
C GLU A 210 -31.31 21.61 -6.86
N ALA A 211 -30.13 21.78 -7.51
CA ALA A 211 -29.08 22.67 -7.04
C ALA A 211 -29.65 24.08 -6.91
N MET A 212 -29.87 24.53 -5.68
CA MET A 212 -29.92 25.96 -5.41
C MET A 212 -28.55 26.52 -5.71
N ASP A 213 -28.48 27.40 -6.71
CA ASP A 213 -27.34 28.22 -7.06
C ASP A 213 -26.75 28.88 -5.80
N THR A 214 -25.60 28.39 -5.37
CA THR A 214 -24.68 29.20 -4.59
C THR A 214 -23.35 29.16 -5.32
N ASP A 215 -23.02 30.29 -5.91
CA ASP A 215 -21.75 30.60 -6.52
C ASP A 215 -20.62 30.37 -5.50
N GLU A 216 -19.91 29.26 -5.62
CA GLU A 216 -18.49 29.11 -5.33
C GLU A 216 -18.05 27.71 -5.82
N LYS A 217 -17.66 27.66 -7.08
CA LYS A 217 -16.93 26.53 -7.65
C LYS A 217 -15.54 26.49 -7.02
N SER A 218 -15.35 25.61 -6.03
CA SER A 218 -14.03 25.11 -5.70
C SER A 218 -13.63 24.07 -6.75
N ALA A 219 -13.33 24.52 -7.95
CA ALA A 219 -12.69 23.71 -8.97
C ALA A 219 -11.23 23.54 -8.58
N ALA A 220 -10.76 22.28 -8.52
CA ALA A 220 -9.33 21.99 -8.61
C ALA A 220 -8.75 22.69 -9.86
N PRO A 221 -7.46 23.11 -9.85
CA PRO A 221 -6.88 23.92 -10.93
C PRO A 221 -6.96 23.30 -12.32
N ASP A 222 -7.32 22.02 -12.45
CA ASP A 222 -7.31 21.27 -13.73
C ASP A 222 -8.70 20.88 -14.28
N GLY A 223 -9.80 21.37 -13.69
CA GLY A 223 -11.14 21.13 -14.25
C GLY A 223 -11.59 19.66 -14.27
N LYS A 224 -10.85 18.72 -13.65
CA LYS A 224 -11.28 17.34 -13.45
C LYS A 224 -12.14 17.29 -12.17
N SER A 225 -13.34 16.74 -12.28
CA SER A 225 -14.14 16.35 -11.11
C SER A 225 -13.26 15.47 -10.21
N MET A 226 -13.21 15.75 -8.90
CA MET A 226 -12.54 14.89 -7.94
C MET A 226 -13.07 13.46 -8.14
N GLN A 227 -12.19 12.54 -8.51
CA GLN A 227 -12.56 11.13 -8.69
C GLN A 227 -12.99 10.59 -7.32
N GLY A 228 -14.02 9.77 -7.30
CA GLY A 228 -14.57 9.20 -6.06
C GLY A 228 -13.80 7.97 -5.57
N ASP A 229 -12.48 7.92 -5.76
CA ASP A 229 -11.62 6.79 -5.38
C ASP A 229 -11.82 6.43 -3.91
N VAL A 230 -12.00 5.14 -3.63
CA VAL A 230 -12.21 4.64 -2.27
C VAL A 230 -10.86 4.36 -1.63
N THR A 231 -10.44 5.25 -0.74
CA THR A 231 -9.13 5.25 -0.10
C THR A 231 -9.07 4.43 1.18
N THR A 232 -10.19 4.33 1.89
CA THR A 232 -10.26 3.65 3.17
C THR A 232 -11.63 3.02 3.40
N LEU A 233 -11.68 1.96 4.19
CA LEU A 233 -12.91 1.31 4.60
C LEU A 233 -12.74 0.63 5.96
N ASP A 234 -13.85 0.47 6.68
CA ASP A 234 -13.86 -0.21 7.96
C ASP A 234 -15.25 -0.80 8.27
N TRP A 235 -15.28 -2.02 8.82
CA TRP A 235 -16.50 -2.65 9.31
C TRP A 235 -16.77 -2.27 10.77
N ASN A 236 -18.00 -2.05 11.13
CA ASN A 236 -18.36 -1.95 12.53
C ASN A 236 -18.20 -3.31 13.25
N ALA A 237 -18.12 -3.30 14.57
CA ALA A 237 -17.75 -4.48 15.38
C ALA A 237 -18.72 -5.67 15.21
N ASP A 238 -20.02 -5.42 14.94
CA ASP A 238 -21.01 -6.47 14.72
C ASP A 238 -21.10 -6.94 13.26
N GLY A 239 -20.35 -6.31 12.35
CA GLY A 239 -20.30 -6.67 10.94
C GLY A 239 -21.58 -6.37 10.15
N THR A 240 -22.44 -5.48 10.64
CA THR A 240 -23.71 -5.11 9.98
C THR A 240 -23.56 -3.91 9.05
N LEU A 241 -22.59 -3.04 9.32
CA LEU A 241 -22.34 -1.80 8.58
C LEU A 241 -20.89 -1.72 8.11
N LEU A 242 -20.72 -1.25 6.88
CA LEU A 242 -19.43 -0.90 6.29
C LEU A 242 -19.39 0.62 6.13
N ALA A 243 -18.33 1.25 6.59
CA ALA A 243 -18.01 2.63 6.27
C ALA A 243 -16.92 2.68 5.20
N THR A 244 -17.05 3.62 4.27
CA THR A 244 -16.06 3.89 3.20
C THR A 244 -15.72 5.36 3.19
N GLY A 245 -14.44 5.70 3.06
CA GLY A 245 -13.95 7.05 2.85
C GLY A 245 -13.40 7.20 1.44
N SER A 246 -13.60 8.37 0.85
CA SER A 246 -13.30 8.60 -0.55
C SER A 246 -12.48 9.86 -0.77
N TYR A 247 -11.82 9.88 -1.92
CA TYR A 247 -11.07 11.04 -2.42
C TYR A 247 -11.97 12.24 -2.71
N ASP A 248 -13.30 12.03 -2.87
CA ASP A 248 -14.31 13.08 -3.02
C ASP A 248 -14.62 13.82 -1.70
N GLY A 249 -13.95 13.49 -0.59
CA GLY A 249 -14.16 14.10 0.73
C GLY A 249 -15.40 13.61 1.46
N GLN A 250 -16.09 12.59 0.96
CA GLN A 250 -17.27 12.05 1.60
C GLN A 250 -17.01 10.68 2.22
N ALA A 251 -17.49 10.48 3.43
CA ALA A 251 -17.63 9.15 3.99
C ALA A 251 -19.06 8.64 3.76
N ARG A 252 -19.21 7.33 3.55
CA ARG A 252 -20.50 6.68 3.31
C ARG A 252 -20.64 5.46 4.19
N ILE A 253 -21.87 5.22 4.67
CA ILE A 253 -22.20 4.04 5.47
C ILE A 253 -23.18 3.17 4.68
N TRP A 254 -22.84 1.89 4.56
CA TRP A 254 -23.56 0.89 3.79
C TRP A 254 -23.98 -0.29 4.66
N ASP A 255 -25.10 -0.93 4.34
CA ASP A 255 -25.41 -2.24 4.94
C ASP A 255 -24.75 -3.39 4.16
N THR A 256 -24.77 -4.59 4.73
CA THR A 256 -24.20 -5.79 4.10
C THR A 256 -24.89 -6.20 2.80
N ASN A 257 -26.02 -5.60 2.44
CA ASN A 257 -26.72 -5.81 1.18
C ASN A 257 -26.27 -4.83 0.08
N GLY A 258 -25.38 -3.88 0.42
CA GLY A 258 -24.88 -2.86 -0.48
C GLY A 258 -25.80 -1.64 -0.59
N LYS A 259 -26.76 -1.49 0.32
CA LYS A 259 -27.64 -0.32 0.34
C LYS A 259 -26.96 0.82 1.11
N LEU A 260 -26.87 1.99 0.48
CA LEU A 260 -26.42 3.21 1.13
C LEU A 260 -27.39 3.59 2.25
N LYS A 261 -26.86 3.79 3.45
CA LYS A 261 -27.60 4.24 4.63
C LYS A 261 -27.41 5.73 4.87
N MET A 262 -26.18 6.21 4.77
CA MET A 262 -25.84 7.60 5.07
C MET A 262 -24.69 8.07 4.19
N SER A 263 -24.72 9.38 3.84
CA SER A 263 -23.61 10.11 3.24
C SER A 263 -23.19 11.22 4.20
N LEU A 264 -21.93 11.19 4.62
CA LEU A 264 -21.34 12.11 5.59
C LEU A 264 -20.53 13.15 4.83
N LYS A 265 -21.08 14.36 4.69
CA LYS A 265 -20.54 15.41 3.81
C LYS A 265 -20.14 16.62 4.65
N HIS A 266 -18.88 16.77 4.97
CA HIS A 266 -18.39 17.96 5.66
C HIS A 266 -16.91 18.23 5.36
N HIS A 267 -16.10 17.18 5.16
CA HIS A 267 -14.71 17.35 4.76
C HIS A 267 -14.59 18.10 3.44
N LYS A 268 -13.55 18.93 3.34
CA LYS A 268 -13.22 19.75 2.17
C LYS A 268 -12.08 19.17 1.32
N GLY A 269 -11.62 17.99 1.67
CA GLY A 269 -10.55 17.27 0.98
C GLY A 269 -10.68 15.77 1.13
N PRO A 270 -9.85 15.00 0.42
CA PRO A 270 -9.82 13.54 0.49
C PRO A 270 -9.78 13.00 1.91
N ILE A 271 -10.50 11.90 2.16
CA ILE A 271 -10.46 11.15 3.43
C ILE A 271 -9.43 10.04 3.27
N PHE A 272 -8.39 10.03 4.11
CA PHE A 272 -7.33 9.02 4.07
C PHE A 272 -7.49 7.91 5.10
N SER A 273 -8.08 8.22 6.24
CA SER A 273 -8.33 7.22 7.28
C SER A 273 -9.74 7.35 7.84
N LEU A 274 -10.33 6.20 8.16
CA LEU A 274 -11.69 6.13 8.68
C LEU A 274 -11.82 4.91 9.57
N LYS A 275 -12.34 5.10 10.81
CA LYS A 275 -12.44 4.04 11.81
C LYS A 275 -13.72 4.10 12.63
N TRP A 276 -14.36 2.94 12.79
CA TRP A 276 -15.42 2.75 13.76
C TRP A 276 -14.87 2.68 15.18
N ASN A 277 -15.57 3.27 16.14
CA ASN A 277 -15.28 2.97 17.54
C ASN A 277 -15.80 1.56 17.91
N LYS A 278 -15.30 1.01 19.01
CA LYS A 278 -15.67 -0.35 19.46
C LYS A 278 -17.17 -0.55 19.73
N THR A 279 -17.88 0.52 20.09
CA THR A 279 -19.33 0.49 20.36
C THR A 279 -20.20 0.58 19.11
N GLY A 280 -19.61 0.97 17.97
CA GLY A 280 -20.31 1.10 16.69
C GLY A 280 -21.30 2.27 16.62
N ASP A 281 -21.22 3.23 17.55
CA ASP A 281 -22.08 4.41 17.60
C ASP A 281 -21.42 5.67 17.04
N CYS A 282 -20.08 5.64 16.86
CA CYS A 282 -19.31 6.73 16.28
C CYS A 282 -18.38 6.25 15.18
N LEU A 283 -18.23 7.10 14.17
CA LEU A 283 -17.24 6.96 13.11
C LEU A 283 -16.27 8.13 13.21
N LEU A 284 -14.98 7.89 13.03
CA LEU A 284 -13.91 8.89 13.00
C LEU A 284 -13.29 8.91 11.62
N SER A 285 -13.10 10.09 11.05
CA SER A 285 -12.43 10.29 9.76
C SER A 285 -11.31 11.30 9.86
N GLY A 286 -10.21 11.06 9.15
CA GLY A 286 -9.08 11.97 8.97
C GLY A 286 -8.92 12.35 7.50
N SER A 287 -8.64 13.64 7.23
CA SER A 287 -8.67 14.20 5.88
C SER A 287 -7.48 15.11 5.56
N VAL A 288 -7.23 15.24 4.26
CA VAL A 288 -6.30 16.21 3.67
C VAL A 288 -6.68 17.65 4.02
N ASP A 289 -7.93 17.93 4.39
CA ASP A 289 -8.37 19.25 4.88
C ASP A 289 -7.80 19.61 6.26
N LYS A 290 -6.86 18.80 6.79
CA LYS A 290 -6.14 18.99 8.07
C LYS A 290 -6.99 18.75 9.31
N THR A 291 -8.16 18.16 9.14
CA THR A 291 -9.09 17.94 10.26
C THR A 291 -9.39 16.47 10.45
N ALA A 292 -9.81 16.14 11.68
CA ALA A 292 -10.50 14.91 11.98
C ALA A 292 -11.93 15.21 12.40
N ILE A 293 -12.88 14.35 12.03
CA ILE A 293 -14.30 14.52 12.36
C ILE A 293 -14.84 13.25 13.01
N VAL A 294 -15.56 13.44 14.12
CA VAL A 294 -16.37 12.39 14.75
C VAL A 294 -17.82 12.54 14.31
N TRP A 295 -18.39 11.47 13.79
CA TRP A 295 -19.76 11.39 13.29
C TRP A 295 -20.62 10.52 14.18
N ASP A 296 -21.90 10.88 14.33
CA ASP A 296 -22.90 10.00 14.90
C ASP A 296 -23.35 8.97 13.85
N ALA A 297 -23.10 7.70 14.13
CA ALA A 297 -23.40 6.64 13.17
C ALA A 297 -24.90 6.33 13.01
N LYS A 298 -25.77 6.86 13.90
CA LYS A 298 -27.22 6.66 13.83
C LYS A 298 -27.91 7.75 13.03
N THR A 299 -27.47 9.00 13.19
CA THR A 299 -28.09 10.16 12.55
C THR A 299 -27.34 10.62 11.30
N GLY A 300 -26.03 10.33 11.21
CA GLY A 300 -25.15 10.85 10.17
C GLY A 300 -24.62 12.26 10.44
N ASP A 301 -24.99 12.84 11.60
CA ASP A 301 -24.57 14.20 11.95
C ASP A 301 -23.12 14.24 12.42
N MET A 302 -22.46 15.35 12.14
CA MET A 302 -21.14 15.65 12.72
C MET A 302 -21.31 15.96 14.21
N LYS A 303 -20.67 15.14 15.07
CA LYS A 303 -20.63 15.39 16.51
C LYS A 303 -19.63 16.49 16.86
N GLN A 304 -18.42 16.39 16.29
CA GLN A 304 -17.34 17.36 16.56
C GLN A 304 -16.28 17.28 15.45
N GLN A 305 -15.74 18.44 15.12
CA GLN A 305 -14.57 18.57 14.23
C GLN A 305 -13.36 19.03 15.05
N PHE A 306 -12.21 18.40 14.76
CA PHE A 306 -10.94 18.67 15.41
C PHE A 306 -9.96 19.23 14.37
N ALA A 307 -9.55 20.49 14.54
CA ALA A 307 -8.72 21.22 13.60
C ALA A 307 -7.42 21.70 14.29
N PHE A 308 -6.62 20.72 14.76
CA PHE A 308 -5.37 21.02 15.47
C PHE A 308 -4.15 20.92 14.56
N HIS A 309 -4.24 20.14 13.49
CA HIS A 309 -3.15 19.95 12.54
C HIS A 309 -2.96 21.14 11.59
N SER A 310 -1.71 21.41 11.23
CA SER A 310 -1.33 22.43 10.24
C SER A 310 -1.16 21.87 8.82
N ALA A 311 -1.13 20.53 8.68
CA ALA A 311 -1.01 19.79 7.43
C ALA A 311 -2.02 18.63 7.39
N PRO A 312 -2.16 17.89 6.26
CA PRO A 312 -3.08 16.77 6.11
C PRO A 312 -3.03 15.76 7.25
N THR A 313 -4.21 15.30 7.71
CA THR A 313 -4.34 14.20 8.67
C THR A 313 -4.26 12.88 7.91
N LEU A 314 -3.26 12.04 8.22
CA LEU A 314 -2.98 10.81 7.50
C LEU A 314 -3.66 9.58 8.09
N ASP A 315 -3.59 9.40 9.42
CA ASP A 315 -4.21 8.26 10.09
C ASP A 315 -4.94 8.66 11.37
N VAL A 316 -5.95 7.87 11.73
CA VAL A 316 -6.73 8.02 12.96
C VAL A 316 -6.96 6.66 13.60
N ASP A 317 -6.95 6.61 14.93
CA ASP A 317 -7.23 5.37 15.65
C ASP A 317 -7.91 5.61 17.02
N TRP A 318 -8.92 4.78 17.35
CA TRP A 318 -9.65 4.87 18.59
C TRP A 318 -8.92 4.17 19.75
N ARG A 319 -8.77 4.89 20.85
CA ARG A 319 -8.32 4.33 22.12
C ARG A 319 -9.45 3.73 22.93
N SER A 320 -10.55 4.45 22.98
CA SER A 320 -11.77 4.12 23.73
C SER A 320 -13.01 4.59 22.95
N PRO A 321 -14.24 4.37 23.43
CA PRO A 321 -15.44 4.89 22.73
C PRO A 321 -15.44 6.41 22.49
N THR A 322 -14.67 7.17 23.26
CA THR A 322 -14.65 8.65 23.20
C THR A 322 -13.26 9.27 23.03
N GLU A 323 -12.18 8.50 23.15
CA GLU A 323 -10.81 8.98 23.02
C GLU A 323 -10.13 8.36 21.81
N PHE A 324 -9.39 9.14 21.07
CA PHE A 324 -8.72 8.73 19.83
C PHE A 324 -7.42 9.51 19.60
N ALA A 325 -6.60 9.03 18.69
CA ALA A 325 -5.41 9.74 18.22
C ALA A 325 -5.52 10.08 16.74
N THR A 326 -4.81 11.12 16.32
CA THR A 326 -4.65 11.56 14.94
C THR A 326 -3.18 11.80 14.63
N SER A 327 -2.72 11.43 13.43
CA SER A 327 -1.38 11.71 12.92
C SER A 327 -1.44 12.54 11.65
N SER A 328 -0.35 13.25 11.34
CA SER A 328 -0.34 14.22 10.26
C SER A 328 1.04 14.36 9.61
N MET A 329 1.02 14.92 8.40
CA MET A 329 2.18 15.43 7.69
C MET A 329 2.85 16.63 8.42
N ASP A 330 2.25 17.18 9.47
CA ASP A 330 2.87 18.23 10.32
C ASP A 330 3.79 17.65 11.41
N HIS A 331 4.13 16.37 11.33
CA HIS A 331 5.02 15.61 12.21
C HIS A 331 4.48 15.41 13.64
N SER A 332 3.23 15.83 13.88
CA SER A 332 2.59 15.80 15.22
C SER A 332 1.55 14.71 15.32
N ILE A 333 1.35 14.25 16.55
CA ILE A 333 0.28 13.33 16.93
C ILE A 333 -0.53 13.99 18.04
N TYR A 334 -1.84 14.07 17.86
CA TYR A 334 -2.73 14.57 18.90
C TYR A 334 -3.60 13.44 19.44
N VAL A 335 -3.74 13.37 20.77
CA VAL A 335 -4.73 12.53 21.43
C VAL A 335 -5.87 13.43 21.86
N CYS A 336 -7.06 13.12 21.37
CA CYS A 336 -8.27 13.92 21.54
C CYS A 336 -9.36 13.15 22.27
N LYS A 337 -10.31 13.87 22.82
CA LYS A 337 -11.50 13.32 23.47
C LYS A 337 -12.74 14.04 22.96
N LEU A 338 -13.75 13.27 22.65
CA LEU A 338 -15.05 13.80 22.25
C LEU A 338 -15.65 14.64 23.39
N GLY A 339 -16.06 15.86 23.07
CA GLY A 339 -16.58 16.84 24.03
C GLY A 339 -15.53 17.84 24.55
N ASP A 340 -14.25 17.60 24.32
CA ASP A 340 -13.18 18.51 24.73
C ASP A 340 -12.74 19.41 23.55
N ASP A 341 -12.49 20.70 23.81
CA ASP A 341 -12.04 21.67 22.79
C ASP A 341 -10.52 21.70 22.59
N LYS A 342 -9.78 20.91 23.37
CA LYS A 342 -8.31 20.82 23.31
C LYS A 342 -7.87 19.37 23.33
N PRO A 343 -6.71 19.06 22.70
CA PRO A 343 -6.15 17.72 22.79
C PRO A 343 -5.79 17.40 24.26
N ILE A 344 -6.03 16.15 24.66
CA ILE A 344 -5.57 15.62 25.94
C ILE A 344 -4.04 15.63 26.01
N LYS A 345 -3.42 15.28 24.87
CA LYS A 345 -1.96 15.16 24.73
C LYS A 345 -1.53 15.49 23.31
N ALA A 346 -0.36 16.10 23.18
CA ALA A 346 0.37 16.23 21.92
C ALA A 346 1.69 15.45 22.06
N PHE A 347 1.99 14.60 21.10
CA PHE A 347 3.28 13.93 20.98
C PHE A 347 4.05 14.56 19.83
N ASN A 348 5.18 15.19 20.19
CA ASN A 348 6.11 15.82 19.26
C ASN A 348 7.46 15.11 19.41
N GLY A 349 8.02 14.62 18.32
CA GLY A 349 9.30 13.89 18.36
C GLY A 349 9.65 13.21 17.06
N HIS A 350 8.70 13.05 16.14
CA HIS A 350 9.00 12.76 14.74
C HIS A 350 9.51 14.03 14.05
N THR A 351 10.42 13.84 13.11
CA THR A 351 11.04 14.94 12.34
C THR A 351 10.51 15.03 10.91
N ASP A 352 9.63 14.09 10.53
CA ASP A 352 8.97 14.06 9.24
C ASP A 352 7.52 13.53 9.38
N GLU A 353 6.82 13.34 8.26
CA GLU A 353 5.42 12.92 8.19
C GLU A 353 5.14 11.67 9.01
N VAL A 354 4.05 11.67 9.78
CA VAL A 354 3.63 10.51 10.59
C VAL A 354 2.56 9.72 9.83
N ASN A 355 2.99 8.65 9.19
CA ASN A 355 2.17 7.86 8.25
C ASN A 355 1.06 7.06 8.90
N ALA A 356 1.35 6.39 10.01
CA ALA A 356 0.37 5.55 10.69
C ALA A 356 0.52 5.62 12.21
N ILE A 357 -0.60 5.45 12.89
CA ILE A 357 -0.70 5.35 14.34
C ILE A 357 -1.63 4.21 14.73
N LYS A 358 -1.29 3.46 15.77
CA LYS A 358 -2.15 2.39 16.30
C LYS A 358 -2.04 2.31 17.82
N TRP A 359 -3.19 2.26 18.48
CA TRP A 359 -3.26 1.91 19.89
C TRP A 359 -3.03 0.42 20.08
N ASP A 360 -2.28 0.07 21.13
CA ASP A 360 -2.17 -1.32 21.56
C ASP A 360 -3.54 -1.88 21.99
N PRO A 361 -3.73 -3.20 22.02
CA PRO A 361 -5.02 -3.79 22.37
C PRO A 361 -5.59 -3.34 23.72
N SER A 362 -4.73 -2.98 24.68
CA SER A 362 -5.13 -2.48 26.00
C SER A 362 -5.48 -0.98 26.03
N GLY A 363 -5.10 -0.22 24.99
CA GLY A 363 -5.24 1.23 24.92
C GLY A 363 -4.31 2.00 25.86
N THR A 364 -3.19 1.41 26.28
CA THR A 364 -2.22 2.08 27.17
C THR A 364 -1.03 2.68 26.45
N LEU A 365 -0.68 2.11 25.30
CA LEU A 365 0.42 2.55 24.44
C LEU A 365 -0.09 2.91 23.07
N LEU A 366 0.50 3.95 22.48
CA LEU A 366 0.29 4.32 21.10
C LEU A 366 1.60 4.09 20.33
N ALA A 367 1.55 3.39 19.20
CA ALA A 367 2.68 3.32 18.27
C ALA A 367 2.45 4.29 17.12
N SER A 368 3.54 4.85 16.59
CA SER A 368 3.57 5.68 15.38
C SER A 368 4.74 5.31 14.49
N CYS A 369 4.61 5.52 13.19
CA CYS A 369 5.70 5.39 12.24
C CYS A 369 5.74 6.59 11.29
N SER A 370 6.94 6.88 10.75
CA SER A 370 7.20 8.13 10.06
C SER A 370 8.17 7.96 8.89
N ASP A 371 8.15 8.95 8.00
CA ASP A 371 9.15 9.15 6.94
C ASP A 371 10.52 9.52 7.50
N ASP A 372 10.64 9.83 8.80
CA ASP A 372 11.92 10.02 9.48
C ASP A 372 12.67 8.71 9.77
N PHE A 373 12.21 7.57 9.21
CA PHE A 373 12.75 6.21 9.31
C PHE A 373 12.59 5.59 10.70
N THR A 374 11.84 6.24 11.59
CA THR A 374 11.64 5.76 12.96
C THR A 374 10.21 5.30 13.23
N ALA A 375 10.07 4.33 14.12
CA ALA A 375 8.82 4.04 14.79
C ALA A 375 8.96 4.37 16.28
N LYS A 376 7.93 4.97 16.87
CA LYS A 376 7.96 5.39 18.27
C LYS A 376 6.76 4.81 19.03
N VAL A 377 7.00 4.50 20.31
CA VAL A 377 5.96 4.08 21.23
C VAL A 377 5.76 5.16 22.28
N TRP A 378 4.52 5.58 22.48
CA TRP A 378 4.12 6.68 23.36
C TRP A 378 3.21 6.19 24.48
N SER A 379 3.23 6.91 25.60
CA SER A 379 2.30 6.72 26.70
C SER A 379 1.77 8.07 27.17
N LEU A 380 0.47 8.14 27.51
CA LEU A 380 -0.11 9.37 28.08
C LEU A 380 0.51 9.78 29.41
N LYS A 381 1.23 8.87 30.07
CA LYS A 381 1.90 9.11 31.35
C LYS A 381 3.27 9.79 31.23
N LYS A 382 3.83 9.86 30.00
CA LYS A 382 5.15 10.42 29.73
C LYS A 382 5.06 11.54 28.70
N ASP A 383 5.97 12.49 28.74
CA ASP A 383 6.08 13.57 27.73
C ASP A 383 6.99 13.18 26.57
N THR A 384 7.86 12.19 26.79
CA THR A 384 8.76 11.63 25.78
C THR A 384 8.26 10.26 25.33
N CYS A 385 8.72 9.78 24.19
CA CYS A 385 8.44 8.41 23.77
C CYS A 385 8.98 7.39 24.77
N VAL A 386 8.31 6.25 24.86
CA VAL A 386 8.73 5.11 25.70
C VAL A 386 9.86 4.37 25.01
N HIS A 387 9.70 4.15 23.69
CA HIS A 387 10.70 3.55 22.82
C HIS A 387 10.82 4.36 21.52
N ASP A 388 12.04 4.39 21.00
CA ASP A 388 12.40 4.99 19.72
C ASP A 388 13.15 3.93 18.90
N PHE A 389 12.47 3.39 17.89
CA PHE A 389 12.98 2.33 17.03
C PHE A 389 13.52 2.96 15.74
N ASN A 390 14.83 2.96 15.55
CA ASN A 390 15.54 3.68 14.49
C ASN A 390 16.45 2.78 13.64
N GLU A 391 16.10 1.49 13.49
CA GLU A 391 16.91 0.53 12.74
C GLU A 391 16.49 0.37 11.27
N HIS A 392 15.38 1.00 10.82
CA HIS A 392 15.04 1.04 9.40
C HIS A 392 15.89 2.06 8.65
N GLU A 393 16.19 1.77 7.39
CA GLU A 393 17.04 2.60 6.53
C GLU A 393 16.26 3.54 5.62
N LYS A 394 14.93 3.38 5.56
CA LYS A 394 14.01 4.21 4.78
C LYS A 394 12.70 4.42 5.54
N GLU A 395 11.79 5.16 4.91
CA GLU A 395 10.46 5.50 5.41
C GLU A 395 9.70 4.26 5.89
N ILE A 396 9.02 4.38 7.03
CA ILE A 396 8.15 3.33 7.57
C ILE A 396 6.71 3.68 7.20
N TYR A 397 6.10 2.83 6.37
CA TYR A 397 4.77 3.11 5.83
C TYR A 397 3.64 2.66 6.77
N THR A 398 3.79 1.52 7.44
CA THR A 398 2.75 0.98 8.31
C THR A 398 3.27 0.28 9.54
N ILE A 399 2.43 0.23 10.56
CA ILE A 399 2.66 -0.45 11.83
C ILE A 399 1.44 -1.25 12.25
N LYS A 400 1.67 -2.36 12.93
CA LYS A 400 0.59 -3.17 13.52
C LYS A 400 1.04 -3.76 14.86
N TRP A 401 0.15 -3.74 15.83
CA TRP A 401 0.31 -4.46 17.08
C TRP A 401 -0.09 -5.92 16.90
N SER A 402 0.62 -6.82 17.56
CA SER A 402 0.18 -8.21 17.70
C SER A 402 -1.12 -8.28 18.52
N PRO A 403 -2.05 -9.20 18.20
CA PRO A 403 -3.25 -9.42 19.01
C PRO A 403 -2.95 -10.27 20.25
N THR A 404 -1.88 -9.93 20.98
CA THR A 404 -1.30 -10.68 22.10
C THR A 404 -1.11 -9.77 23.30
N GLY A 405 -0.83 -10.35 24.47
CA GLY A 405 -0.61 -9.61 25.70
C GLY A 405 -1.88 -9.37 26.51
N PRO A 406 -1.75 -8.68 27.65
CA PRO A 406 -2.85 -8.49 28.59
C PRO A 406 -4.09 -7.83 27.95
N GLY A 407 -5.26 -8.42 28.20
CA GLY A 407 -6.53 -7.89 27.69
C GLY A 407 -6.92 -8.40 26.29
N THR A 408 -6.15 -9.30 25.69
CA THR A 408 -6.43 -9.97 24.42
C THR A 408 -6.89 -11.42 24.62
N GLU A 409 -7.23 -12.10 23.52
CA GLU A 409 -7.52 -13.55 23.53
C GLU A 409 -6.23 -14.40 23.72
N ASN A 410 -5.05 -13.79 23.57
CA ASN A 410 -3.73 -14.42 23.68
C ASN A 410 -2.88 -13.76 24.78
N PRO A 411 -3.31 -13.78 26.07
CA PRO A 411 -2.71 -12.97 27.12
C PRO A 411 -1.31 -13.43 27.54
N ASP A 412 -0.97 -14.69 27.29
CA ASP A 412 0.31 -15.30 27.70
C ASP A 412 1.44 -15.06 26.68
N LEU A 413 1.11 -14.55 25.51
CA LEU A 413 2.10 -14.19 24.48
C LEU A 413 2.59 -12.75 24.68
N PRO A 414 3.87 -12.44 24.35
CA PRO A 414 4.41 -11.09 24.45
C PRO A 414 3.70 -10.14 23.48
N LEU A 415 3.54 -8.88 23.90
CA LEU A 415 3.05 -7.83 23.04
C LEU A 415 4.15 -7.38 22.08
N LEU A 416 3.92 -7.56 20.78
CA LEU A 416 4.86 -7.20 19.72
C LEU A 416 4.34 -6.07 18.86
N LEU A 417 5.27 -5.32 18.27
CA LEU A 417 4.99 -4.34 17.22
C LEU A 417 5.66 -4.80 15.92
N ALA A 418 4.93 -4.78 14.82
CA ALA A 418 5.49 -4.98 13.48
C ALA A 418 5.57 -3.64 12.76
N THR A 419 6.69 -3.37 12.11
CA THR A 419 6.93 -2.20 11.24
C THR A 419 7.29 -2.66 9.85
N ALA A 420 6.75 -2.02 8.81
CA ALA A 420 7.05 -2.31 7.43
C ALA A 420 7.53 -1.06 6.70
N SER A 421 8.60 -1.17 5.93
CA SER A 421 9.34 -0.04 5.39
C SER A 421 9.59 -0.13 3.88
N TYR A 422 9.91 1.02 3.32
CA TYR A 422 10.43 1.19 1.97
C TYR A 422 11.83 0.59 1.79
N ASP A 423 12.52 0.21 2.87
CA ASP A 423 13.78 -0.54 2.81
C ASP A 423 13.60 -2.02 2.44
N ALA A 424 12.37 -2.43 2.11
CA ALA A 424 11.95 -3.79 1.78
C ALA A 424 12.03 -4.77 2.98
N THR A 425 12.21 -4.30 4.19
CA THR A 425 12.25 -5.12 5.40
C THR A 425 11.04 -4.92 6.30
N ILE A 426 10.77 -5.93 7.10
CA ILE A 426 9.81 -5.86 8.19
C ILE A 426 10.57 -6.14 9.47
N LYS A 427 10.33 -5.36 10.52
CA LYS A 427 10.93 -5.60 11.83
C LYS A 427 9.87 -5.93 12.86
N LEU A 428 10.17 -6.92 13.70
CA LEU A 428 9.36 -7.31 14.86
C LEU A 428 10.06 -6.83 16.13
N TRP A 429 9.34 -6.03 16.91
CA TRP A 429 9.85 -5.40 18.12
C TRP A 429 9.16 -5.98 19.36
N ASP A 430 9.95 -6.37 20.34
CA ASP A 430 9.45 -6.63 21.69
C ASP A 430 9.30 -5.30 22.44
N VAL A 431 8.08 -4.97 22.76
CA VAL A 431 7.75 -3.67 23.36
C VAL A 431 8.11 -3.61 24.86
N GLU A 432 8.21 -4.74 25.53
CA GLU A 432 8.65 -4.77 26.93
C GLU A 432 10.14 -4.45 27.05
N SER A 433 10.98 -5.09 26.25
CA SER A 433 12.44 -4.87 26.27
C SER A 433 12.90 -3.70 25.38
N GLY A 434 12.07 -3.25 24.43
CA GLY A 434 12.43 -2.23 23.45
C GLY A 434 13.45 -2.71 22.40
N LYS A 435 13.54 -4.02 22.13
CA LYS A 435 14.52 -4.60 21.19
C LYS A 435 13.87 -5.13 19.92
N CYS A 436 14.60 -5.07 18.82
CA CYS A 436 14.26 -5.80 17.62
C CYS A 436 14.49 -7.30 17.86
N LEU A 437 13.44 -8.11 17.68
CA LEU A 437 13.51 -9.56 17.77
C LEU A 437 13.95 -10.17 16.45
N HIS A 438 13.32 -9.72 15.36
CA HIS A 438 13.58 -10.24 14.03
C HIS A 438 13.55 -9.12 13.00
N THR A 439 14.47 -9.16 12.05
CA THR A 439 14.37 -8.47 10.77
C THR A 439 13.98 -9.53 9.74
N LEU A 440 12.81 -9.38 9.13
CA LEU A 440 12.29 -10.30 8.13
C LEU A 440 12.72 -9.78 6.77
N GLU A 441 13.68 -10.47 6.17
CA GLU A 441 14.26 -10.18 4.87
C GLU A 441 13.73 -11.20 3.84
N GLY A 442 13.27 -10.74 2.69
CA GLY A 442 12.72 -11.59 1.64
C GLY A 442 12.02 -10.80 0.55
N HIS A 443 11.47 -9.64 0.89
CA HIS A 443 10.95 -8.70 -0.10
C HIS A 443 12.09 -7.94 -0.80
N THR A 444 11.87 -7.59 -2.07
CA THR A 444 12.85 -6.85 -2.88
C THR A 444 12.46 -5.40 -3.15
N ASP A 445 11.20 -5.07 -2.89
CA ASP A 445 10.63 -3.74 -3.06
C ASP A 445 9.86 -3.32 -1.78
N PRO A 446 9.43 -2.05 -1.67
CA PRO A 446 8.73 -1.54 -0.49
C PRO A 446 7.60 -2.42 0.03
N VAL A 447 7.54 -2.61 1.35
CA VAL A 447 6.47 -3.35 2.02
C VAL A 447 5.41 -2.37 2.48
N TYR A 448 4.22 -2.45 1.86
CA TYR A 448 3.12 -1.52 2.14
C TYR A 448 2.19 -1.95 3.26
N SER A 449 2.04 -3.26 3.47
CA SER A 449 1.09 -3.76 4.45
C SER A 449 1.61 -4.98 5.18
N VAL A 450 1.29 -5.04 6.47
CA VAL A 450 1.50 -6.21 7.34
C VAL A 450 0.26 -6.47 8.18
N ALA A 451 -0.02 -7.73 8.47
CA ALA A 451 -1.13 -8.13 9.31
C ALA A 451 -0.79 -9.37 10.13
N PHE A 452 -0.99 -9.32 11.44
CA PHE A 452 -0.88 -10.49 12.30
C PHE A 452 -2.08 -11.41 12.12
N SER A 453 -1.85 -12.73 12.20
CA SER A 453 -2.93 -13.70 12.36
C SER A 453 -3.66 -13.49 13.70
N PRO A 454 -4.94 -13.85 13.82
CA PRO A 454 -5.71 -13.63 15.06
C PRO A 454 -5.13 -14.31 16.30
N ASP A 455 -4.39 -15.40 16.12
CA ASP A 455 -3.68 -16.10 17.22
C ASP A 455 -2.29 -15.51 17.53
N GLY A 456 -1.84 -14.50 16.76
CA GLY A 456 -0.56 -13.83 16.95
C GLY A 456 0.68 -14.63 16.56
N LYS A 457 0.52 -15.82 15.96
CA LYS A 457 1.66 -16.69 15.63
C LYS A 457 2.28 -16.41 14.27
N TYR A 458 1.51 -15.83 13.36
CA TYR A 458 1.94 -15.57 11.99
C TYR A 458 1.76 -14.10 11.65
N LEU A 459 2.58 -13.63 10.71
CA LEU A 459 2.49 -12.30 10.11
C LEU A 459 2.38 -12.46 8.60
N ALA A 460 1.38 -11.88 7.98
CA ALA A 460 1.32 -11.71 6.53
C ALA A 460 1.90 -10.36 6.15
N SER A 461 2.62 -10.31 5.03
CA SER A 461 3.16 -9.08 4.45
C SER A 461 2.87 -9.01 2.96
N GLY A 462 2.64 -7.79 2.47
CA GLY A 462 2.43 -7.50 1.06
C GLY A 462 3.36 -6.39 0.58
N SER A 463 4.01 -6.62 -0.55
CA SER A 463 5.00 -5.71 -1.12
C SER A 463 4.70 -5.36 -2.58
N PHE A 464 5.33 -4.29 -3.05
CA PHE A 464 5.28 -3.89 -4.44
C PHE A 464 6.04 -4.87 -5.37
N ASP A 465 6.89 -5.73 -4.80
CA ASP A 465 7.54 -6.86 -5.49
C ASP A 465 6.56 -7.96 -5.93
N LYS A 466 5.25 -7.76 -5.68
CA LYS A 466 4.15 -8.66 -6.02
C LYS A 466 4.04 -9.92 -5.15
N HIS A 467 4.88 -10.04 -4.13
CA HIS A 467 4.84 -11.18 -3.23
C HIS A 467 4.02 -10.90 -1.97
N LEU A 468 3.21 -11.88 -1.62
CA LEU A 468 2.65 -12.02 -0.29
C LEU A 468 3.48 -13.09 0.42
N HIS A 469 4.04 -12.72 1.57
CA HIS A 469 4.76 -13.64 2.44
C HIS A 469 4.01 -13.87 3.74
N ILE A 470 4.10 -15.08 4.26
CA ILE A 470 3.60 -15.42 5.60
C ILE A 470 4.78 -15.91 6.43
N TRP A 471 5.01 -15.25 7.55
CA TRP A 471 6.14 -15.43 8.44
C TRP A 471 5.70 -16.06 9.75
N ASN A 472 6.54 -16.90 10.34
CA ASN A 472 6.39 -17.35 11.72
C ASN A 472 6.94 -16.26 12.66
N VAL A 473 6.08 -15.72 13.53
CA VAL A 473 6.44 -14.62 14.45
C VAL A 473 7.49 -15.04 15.48
N LYS A 474 7.51 -16.31 15.86
CA LYS A 474 8.39 -16.82 16.93
C LYS A 474 9.86 -16.87 16.54
N ASP A 475 10.14 -17.29 15.31
CA ASP A 475 11.52 -17.51 14.82
C ASP A 475 11.88 -16.67 13.60
N GLY A 476 10.95 -15.88 13.06
CA GLY A 476 11.15 -15.03 11.91
C GLY A 476 11.25 -15.78 10.57
N SER A 477 10.97 -17.08 10.54
CA SER A 477 11.10 -17.89 9.32
C SER A 477 9.96 -17.62 8.33
N LEU A 478 10.28 -17.64 7.03
CA LEU A 478 9.30 -17.58 5.95
C LEU A 478 8.59 -18.93 5.85
N MET A 479 7.25 -18.94 6.00
CA MET A 479 6.43 -20.14 5.97
C MET A 479 5.81 -20.41 4.60
N ARG A 480 5.21 -19.37 3.99
CA ARG A 480 4.54 -19.46 2.70
C ARG A 480 4.80 -18.20 1.89
N THR A 481 4.77 -18.35 0.58
CA THR A 481 4.87 -17.25 -0.37
C THR A 481 3.85 -17.42 -1.49
N TYR A 482 3.29 -16.31 -1.95
CA TYR A 482 2.44 -16.26 -3.14
C TYR A 482 2.91 -15.11 -4.02
N GLN A 483 3.13 -15.38 -5.29
CA GLN A 483 3.46 -14.37 -6.28
C GLN A 483 2.20 -13.98 -7.07
N GLY A 484 1.80 -12.72 -6.92
CA GLY A 484 0.72 -12.12 -7.69
C GLY A 484 1.21 -11.48 -9.00
N GLU A 485 0.28 -10.91 -9.75
CA GLU A 485 0.58 -10.24 -11.04
C GLU A 485 0.80 -8.72 -10.89
N GLY A 486 0.52 -8.13 -9.73
CA GLY A 486 0.67 -6.69 -9.43
C GLY A 486 1.22 -6.46 -8.03
N GLY A 487 1.71 -5.23 -7.76
CA GLY A 487 2.13 -4.82 -6.41
C GLY A 487 0.98 -4.90 -5.40
N ILE A 488 1.29 -5.23 -4.16
CA ILE A 488 0.29 -5.41 -3.09
C ILE A 488 0.24 -4.16 -2.23
N PHE A 489 -0.97 -3.61 -2.06
CA PHE A 489 -1.22 -2.44 -1.21
C PHE A 489 -1.70 -2.79 0.20
N GLU A 490 -2.53 -3.83 0.35
CA GLU A 490 -3.06 -4.24 1.65
C GLU A 490 -3.17 -5.75 1.76
N VAL A 491 -2.90 -6.28 2.95
CA VAL A 491 -3.12 -7.67 3.33
C VAL A 491 -3.94 -7.75 4.61
N CYS A 492 -4.84 -8.72 4.72
CA CYS A 492 -5.63 -8.91 5.93
C CYS A 492 -6.03 -10.38 6.14
N TRP A 493 -6.05 -10.80 7.40
CA TRP A 493 -6.51 -12.13 7.82
C TRP A 493 -8.01 -12.13 8.07
N ASN A 494 -8.66 -13.27 7.79
CA ASN A 494 -10.01 -13.50 8.29
C ASN A 494 -9.99 -13.77 9.80
N LYS A 495 -11.14 -13.70 10.44
CA LYS A 495 -11.27 -13.86 11.88
C LYS A 495 -10.79 -15.23 12.40
N GLU A 496 -10.98 -16.27 11.60
CA GLU A 496 -10.60 -17.64 11.93
C GLU A 496 -9.08 -17.89 11.78
N GLY A 497 -8.33 -16.98 11.13
CA GLY A 497 -6.90 -17.16 10.85
C GLY A 497 -6.61 -18.23 9.79
N THR A 498 -7.60 -18.60 8.99
CA THR A 498 -7.48 -19.64 7.96
C THR A 498 -7.32 -19.10 6.55
N LYS A 499 -7.60 -17.81 6.35
CA LYS A 499 -7.50 -17.15 5.04
C LYS A 499 -6.82 -15.80 5.14
N VAL A 500 -6.04 -15.47 4.11
CA VAL A 500 -5.45 -14.16 3.90
C VAL A 500 -6.00 -13.58 2.61
N ALA A 501 -6.37 -12.32 2.64
CA ALA A 501 -6.72 -11.56 1.44
C ALA A 501 -5.63 -10.52 1.15
N ALA A 502 -5.36 -10.29 -0.13
CA ALA A 502 -4.42 -9.27 -0.61
C ALA A 502 -5.03 -8.46 -1.75
N CYS A 503 -4.78 -7.14 -1.73
CA CYS A 503 -5.23 -6.18 -2.73
C CYS A 503 -4.08 -5.80 -3.66
N PHE A 504 -4.32 -5.80 -4.97
CA PHE A 504 -3.29 -5.64 -5.97
C PHE A 504 -3.50 -4.41 -6.87
N SER A 505 -2.38 -3.89 -7.37
CA SER A 505 -2.36 -2.81 -8.36
C SER A 505 -2.92 -3.22 -9.73
N ASN A 506 -3.08 -4.52 -10.00
CA ASN A 506 -3.69 -5.05 -11.23
C ASN A 506 -5.21 -5.19 -11.15
N ASN A 507 -5.88 -4.44 -10.29
CA ASN A 507 -7.34 -4.36 -10.14
C ASN A 507 -7.99 -5.60 -9.52
N ARG A 508 -7.22 -6.51 -8.91
CA ARG A 508 -7.69 -7.78 -8.35
C ARG A 508 -7.51 -7.83 -6.85
N VAL A 509 -8.29 -8.70 -6.22
CA VAL A 509 -8.08 -9.14 -4.84
C VAL A 509 -7.92 -10.66 -4.87
N SER A 510 -6.90 -11.17 -4.20
CA SER A 510 -6.67 -12.61 -4.07
C SER A 510 -6.98 -13.07 -2.65
N VAL A 511 -7.60 -14.23 -2.53
CA VAL A 511 -7.85 -14.90 -1.25
C VAL A 511 -7.15 -16.25 -1.26
N LEU A 512 -6.29 -16.44 -0.28
CA LEU A 512 -5.46 -17.63 -0.11
C LEU A 512 -5.82 -18.34 1.18
N ASP A 513 -5.69 -19.67 1.19
CA ASP A 513 -5.79 -20.44 2.42
C ASP A 513 -4.43 -20.51 3.13
N PHE A 514 -4.51 -20.47 4.44
CA PHE A 514 -3.39 -20.78 5.30
C PHE A 514 -3.78 -21.92 6.23
N GLU A 515 -3.26 -23.10 5.93
CA GLU A 515 -3.37 -24.26 6.79
C GLU A 515 -2.02 -24.47 7.51
N ASN A 516 -2.09 -24.71 8.83
CA ASN A 516 -0.92 -24.97 9.68
C ASN A 516 -0.30 -26.34 9.41
#